data_64fa7bf73a451cca2370f13545331152
#
_entry.id   64fa7bf73a451cca2370f13545331152
#
_cell.length_a   1.000
_cell.length_b   1.000
_cell.length_c   1.000
_cell.angle_alpha   90.00
_cell.angle_beta   90.00
_cell.angle_gamma   90.00
#
_symmetry.space_group_name_H-M   'P 1'
#
loop_
_entity.id
_entity.type
_entity.pdbx_description
1 polymer ?
#
loop_
_entity_poly.entity_id
_entity_poly.type
_entity_poly.pdbx_seq_one_letter_code
_entity_poly.pdbx_strand_id
1 'polypeptide(L)'
;MALNILALEPYYGGSHKAFLENWIAHSRHRWDVLKLPAENWKSRIRYSAFHFASELRKRQAPDLLFCSDLINLAELKSLASPCLDSIPIVLYFHENQFTYPVQPPNQIDKNLAFHNLTSAAVATEVWWNSKFNLSEFLESATQFVSNYREYNFPQYLAEIQSKSRVHYPAVDLAPPPLSRMAAPTICWAARWEYDKGPQLFFRALEILYRDSVNFKVNVMGEPGSYELKCFARAKATLGDHINRWGYQPTRQDYLAGLAESDFFVSTAKHEFFGISVCEAVLCGAFPVLPKRLAYPEVMQLEEYPQREQHFYSGDAEALALLLKELIQQQNADTLWQAPQSELIDTFERYQMSQCAANMDAELERLTET
;
A
#
# COMPACT_ATOMS: atom_id res chain seq x y z
N MET A 1 13.78 -15.50 -22.73
CA MET A 1 14.28 -16.65 -21.90
C MET A 1 13.89 -16.42 -20.46
N ALA A 2 13.74 -17.49 -19.64
CA ALA A 2 13.49 -17.29 -18.22
C ALA A 2 14.76 -16.74 -17.55
N LEU A 3 14.64 -15.59 -16.89
CA LEU A 3 15.73 -14.95 -16.15
C LEU A 3 15.93 -15.63 -14.79
N ASN A 4 17.14 -15.55 -14.24
CA ASN A 4 17.45 -15.87 -12.86
C ASN A 4 17.49 -14.57 -12.07
N ILE A 5 16.44 -14.29 -11.32
CA ILE A 5 16.26 -13.05 -10.58
C ILE A 5 16.59 -13.30 -9.11
N LEU A 6 17.39 -12.42 -8.53
CA LEU A 6 17.62 -12.41 -7.09
C LEU A 6 16.88 -11.25 -6.45
N ALA A 7 15.94 -11.57 -5.56
CA ALA A 7 15.25 -10.55 -4.77
C ALA A 7 15.94 -10.33 -3.41
N LEU A 8 16.13 -9.07 -3.03
CA LEU A 8 16.58 -8.66 -1.70
C LEU A 8 15.42 -8.01 -0.96
N GLU A 9 14.91 -8.68 0.09
CA GLU A 9 13.83 -8.14 0.92
C GLU A 9 14.29 -7.99 2.38
N PRO A 10 14.66 -6.77 2.78
CA PRO A 10 15.15 -6.50 4.13
C PRO A 10 14.07 -6.63 5.22
N TYR A 11 12.79 -6.57 4.84
CA TYR A 11 11.66 -6.60 5.76
C TYR A 11 10.57 -7.58 5.28
N TYR A 12 10.88 -8.87 5.34
CA TYR A 12 10.03 -9.92 4.79
C TYR A 12 8.81 -10.19 5.67
N GLY A 13 7.78 -9.36 5.52
CA GLY A 13 6.52 -9.45 6.27
C GLY A 13 5.44 -8.53 5.71
N GLY A 14 4.19 -8.71 6.15
CA GLY A 14 3.07 -7.88 5.73
C GLY A 14 2.92 -7.78 4.20
N SER A 15 2.70 -6.57 3.71
CA SER A 15 2.53 -6.28 2.28
C SER A 15 3.75 -6.56 1.43
N HIS A 16 4.98 -6.37 1.95
CA HIS A 16 6.22 -6.68 1.25
C HIS A 16 6.32 -8.16 0.90
N LYS A 17 6.11 -9.02 1.91
CA LYS A 17 6.10 -10.47 1.72
C LYS A 17 5.00 -10.88 0.75
N ALA A 18 3.78 -10.41 0.95
CA ALA A 18 2.64 -10.77 0.11
C ALA A 18 2.85 -10.38 -1.35
N PHE A 19 3.34 -9.16 -1.61
CA PHE A 19 3.66 -8.71 -2.96
C PHE A 19 4.67 -9.63 -3.64
N LEU A 20 5.79 -9.91 -2.98
CA LEU A 20 6.87 -10.69 -3.56
C LEU A 20 6.46 -12.16 -3.78
N GLU A 21 5.82 -12.80 -2.78
CA GLU A 21 5.36 -14.20 -2.91
C GLU A 21 4.30 -14.34 -4.00
N ASN A 22 3.34 -13.42 -4.09
CA ASN A 22 2.31 -13.44 -5.10
C ASN A 22 2.89 -13.24 -6.50
N TRP A 23 3.83 -12.31 -6.67
CA TRP A 23 4.49 -12.12 -7.96
C TRP A 23 5.28 -13.37 -8.37
N ILE A 24 6.10 -13.93 -7.48
CA ILE A 24 6.87 -15.15 -7.74
C ILE A 24 5.96 -16.30 -8.18
N ALA A 25 4.78 -16.45 -7.56
CA ALA A 25 3.83 -17.50 -7.90
C ALA A 25 3.24 -17.38 -9.32
N HIS A 26 3.19 -16.17 -9.89
CA HIS A 26 2.65 -15.88 -11.21
C HIS A 26 3.73 -15.58 -12.26
N SER A 27 5.00 -15.44 -11.82
CA SER A 27 6.12 -15.09 -12.70
C SER A 27 6.59 -16.27 -13.55
N ARG A 28 6.98 -15.98 -14.80
CA ARG A 28 7.63 -16.94 -15.69
C ARG A 28 9.13 -17.09 -15.47
N HIS A 29 9.71 -16.32 -14.54
CA HIS A 29 11.13 -16.31 -14.22
C HIS A 29 11.48 -17.21 -13.06
N ARG A 30 12.78 -17.42 -12.84
CA ARG A 30 13.32 -18.16 -11.69
C ARG A 30 13.76 -17.17 -10.64
N TRP A 31 13.20 -17.30 -9.44
CA TRP A 31 13.48 -16.39 -8.33
C TRP A 31 14.26 -17.09 -7.22
N ASP A 32 15.29 -16.42 -6.71
CA ASP A 32 15.89 -16.67 -5.41
C ASP A 32 15.64 -15.44 -4.51
N VAL A 33 15.44 -15.65 -3.21
CA VAL A 33 15.08 -14.57 -2.29
C VAL A 33 16.00 -14.56 -1.08
N LEU A 34 16.81 -13.51 -0.97
CA LEU A 34 17.53 -13.18 0.24
C LEU A 34 16.65 -12.26 1.10
N LYS A 35 16.30 -12.73 2.29
CA LYS A 35 15.32 -12.06 3.15
C LYS A 35 15.77 -11.94 4.58
N LEU A 36 15.33 -10.87 5.25
CA LEU A 36 15.47 -10.67 6.68
C LEU A 36 14.10 -10.60 7.35
N PRO A 37 13.97 -11.00 8.63
CA PRO A 37 12.70 -10.88 9.36
C PRO A 37 12.14 -9.47 9.37
N ALA A 38 10.80 -9.35 9.39
CA ALA A 38 10.07 -8.09 9.44
C ALA A 38 10.12 -7.46 10.85
N GLU A 39 11.29 -7.02 11.24
CA GLU A 39 11.59 -6.44 12.55
C GLU A 39 12.47 -5.21 12.41
N ASN A 40 12.27 -4.20 13.27
CA ASN A 40 13.14 -3.03 13.37
C ASN A 40 13.46 -2.37 12.00
N TRP A 41 12.46 -2.03 11.22
CA TRP A 41 12.59 -1.54 9.85
C TRP A 41 13.65 -0.43 9.67
N LYS A 42 13.83 0.49 10.66
CA LYS A 42 14.89 1.52 10.62
C LYS A 42 16.30 0.92 10.62
N SER A 43 16.49 -0.19 11.33
CA SER A 43 17.76 -0.94 11.28
C SER A 43 17.95 -1.62 9.93
N ARG A 44 16.85 -2.06 9.29
CA ARG A 44 16.94 -2.68 7.95
C ARG A 44 17.46 -1.68 6.93
N ILE A 45 16.88 -0.49 6.83
CA ILE A 45 17.39 0.55 5.92
C ILE A 45 18.86 0.87 6.16
N ARG A 46 19.29 0.92 7.43
CA ARG A 46 20.65 1.35 7.78
C ARG A 46 21.72 0.28 7.59
N TYR A 47 21.38 -0.99 7.81
CA TYR A 47 22.42 -2.02 8.01
C TYR A 47 22.24 -3.26 7.12
N SER A 48 21.12 -3.45 6.43
CA SER A 48 20.89 -4.63 5.61
C SER A 48 21.88 -4.77 4.46
N ALA A 49 22.43 -3.66 3.95
CA ALA A 49 23.44 -3.66 2.90
C ALA A 49 24.68 -4.50 3.25
N PHE A 50 25.14 -4.44 4.51
CA PHE A 50 26.30 -5.25 4.98
C PHE A 50 25.99 -6.75 4.92
N HIS A 51 24.79 -7.15 5.36
CA HIS A 51 24.38 -8.55 5.32
C HIS A 51 24.29 -9.05 3.89
N PHE A 52 23.56 -8.34 3.03
CA PHE A 52 23.36 -8.76 1.65
C PHE A 52 24.65 -8.73 0.82
N ALA A 53 25.53 -7.76 1.01
CA ALA A 53 26.84 -7.75 0.35
C ALA A 53 27.68 -8.99 0.70
N SER A 54 27.64 -9.44 1.95
CA SER A 54 28.33 -10.67 2.38
C SER A 54 27.75 -11.92 1.71
N GLU A 55 26.43 -11.99 1.56
CA GLU A 55 25.78 -13.13 0.90
C GLU A 55 25.95 -13.13 -0.62
N LEU A 56 25.91 -11.95 -1.26
CA LEU A 56 26.11 -11.80 -2.71
C LEU A 56 27.49 -12.31 -3.16
N ARG A 57 28.55 -12.05 -2.38
CA ARG A 57 29.90 -12.51 -2.69
C ARG A 57 30.08 -14.03 -2.70
N LYS A 58 29.14 -14.78 -2.13
CA LYS A 58 29.17 -16.25 -2.06
C LYS A 58 28.34 -16.90 -3.18
N ARG A 59 27.70 -16.11 -4.05
CA ARG A 59 26.73 -16.59 -5.03
C ARG A 59 27.21 -16.35 -6.45
N GLN A 60 26.62 -17.07 -7.38
CA GLN A 60 26.69 -16.72 -8.80
C GLN A 60 25.90 -15.46 -9.08
N ALA A 61 26.38 -14.64 -10.00
CA ALA A 61 25.68 -13.42 -10.42
C ALA A 61 24.31 -13.77 -11.00
N PRO A 62 23.22 -13.11 -10.57
CA PRO A 62 21.91 -13.22 -11.19
C PRO A 62 21.88 -12.45 -12.52
N ASP A 63 20.85 -12.70 -13.34
CA ASP A 63 20.61 -11.90 -14.54
C ASP A 63 20.08 -10.51 -14.18
N LEU A 64 19.37 -10.38 -13.04
CA LEU A 64 18.81 -9.14 -12.53
C LEU A 64 18.67 -9.19 -11.00
N LEU A 65 18.89 -8.04 -10.35
CA LEU A 65 18.64 -7.83 -8.93
C LEU A 65 17.36 -7.02 -8.73
N PHE A 66 16.43 -7.54 -7.93
CA PHE A 66 15.24 -6.82 -7.48
C PHE A 66 15.37 -6.46 -5.99
N CYS A 67 15.17 -5.20 -5.62
CA CYS A 67 15.29 -4.73 -4.23
C CYS A 67 14.06 -3.95 -3.82
N SER A 68 13.59 -4.11 -2.58
CA SER A 68 12.64 -3.17 -1.98
C SER A 68 13.34 -1.93 -1.39
N ASP A 69 12.57 -0.88 -1.11
CA ASP A 69 13.05 0.44 -0.66
C ASP A 69 13.67 0.47 0.75
N LEU A 70 13.54 -0.60 1.53
CA LEU A 70 14.11 -0.70 2.88
C LEU A 70 15.59 -1.12 2.89
N ILE A 71 16.35 -0.74 1.86
CA ILE A 71 17.79 -0.96 1.73
C ILE A 71 18.51 0.33 1.31
N ASN A 72 19.73 0.54 1.81
CA ASN A 72 20.65 1.51 1.22
C ASN A 72 21.37 0.87 0.03
N LEU A 73 20.79 1.04 -1.17
CA LEU A 73 21.31 0.42 -2.39
C LEU A 73 22.67 0.99 -2.82
N ALA A 74 22.94 2.29 -2.57
CA ALA A 74 24.22 2.89 -2.88
C ALA A 74 25.36 2.27 -2.06
N GLU A 75 25.10 2.02 -0.79
CA GLU A 75 26.02 1.33 0.10
C GLU A 75 26.19 -0.15 -0.31
N LEU A 76 25.09 -0.84 -0.64
CA LEU A 76 25.15 -2.22 -1.11
C LEU A 76 26.02 -2.36 -2.37
N LYS A 77 25.84 -1.49 -3.38
CA LYS A 77 26.64 -1.51 -4.62
C LYS A 77 28.14 -1.34 -4.28
N SER A 78 28.46 -0.38 -3.41
CA SER A 78 29.86 -0.15 -2.99
C SER A 78 30.44 -1.34 -2.25
N LEU A 79 29.71 -1.90 -1.28
CA LEU A 79 30.17 -3.04 -0.49
C LEU A 79 30.27 -4.34 -1.29
N ALA A 80 29.41 -4.56 -2.29
CA ALA A 80 29.37 -5.77 -3.10
C ALA A 80 30.18 -5.68 -4.40
N SER A 81 30.79 -4.53 -4.73
CA SER A 81 31.64 -4.41 -5.91
C SER A 81 32.79 -5.43 -5.88
N PRO A 82 33.18 -6.03 -7.05
CA PRO A 82 32.59 -5.82 -8.39
C PRO A 82 31.38 -6.68 -8.72
N CYS A 83 30.79 -7.42 -7.77
CA CYS A 83 29.75 -8.43 -8.05
C CYS A 83 28.47 -7.85 -8.66
N LEU A 84 28.17 -6.56 -8.41
CA LEU A 84 26.95 -5.90 -8.88
C LEU A 84 27.18 -4.86 -10.00
N ASP A 85 28.41 -4.65 -10.44
CA ASP A 85 28.73 -3.52 -11.32
C ASP A 85 28.03 -3.60 -12.68
N SER A 86 27.83 -4.80 -13.21
CA SER A 86 27.17 -5.07 -14.49
C SER A 86 25.75 -5.61 -14.38
N ILE A 87 25.22 -5.79 -13.17
CA ILE A 87 23.90 -6.37 -12.97
C ILE A 87 22.84 -5.26 -12.97
N PRO A 88 21.79 -5.33 -13.82
CA PRO A 88 20.68 -4.40 -13.75
C PRO A 88 19.93 -4.55 -12.42
N ILE A 89 19.60 -3.42 -11.81
CA ILE A 89 18.96 -3.36 -10.49
C ILE A 89 17.65 -2.58 -10.56
N VAL A 90 16.55 -3.25 -10.23
CA VAL A 90 15.25 -2.62 -10.01
C VAL A 90 15.07 -2.35 -8.52
N LEU A 91 14.75 -1.11 -8.19
CA LEU A 91 14.40 -0.69 -6.83
C LEU A 91 12.90 -0.40 -6.75
N TYR A 92 12.16 -1.18 -5.97
CA TYR A 92 10.71 -1.02 -5.80
C TYR A 92 10.37 -0.26 -4.51
N PHE A 93 9.65 0.84 -4.64
CA PHE A 93 9.17 1.63 -3.51
C PHE A 93 7.76 1.20 -3.10
N HIS A 94 7.66 0.50 -1.97
CA HIS A 94 6.40 0.28 -1.26
C HIS A 94 5.98 1.55 -0.51
N GLU A 95 6.95 2.29 -0.01
CA GLU A 95 6.80 3.55 0.72
C GLU A 95 8.01 4.45 0.46
N ASN A 96 7.96 5.72 0.86
CA ASN A 96 9.14 6.57 0.85
C ASN A 96 9.35 7.27 2.19
N GLN A 97 10.61 7.51 2.55
CA GLN A 97 10.95 8.06 3.86
C GLN A 97 10.91 9.59 3.91
N PHE A 98 10.62 10.27 2.80
CA PHE A 98 10.39 11.72 2.80
C PHE A 98 9.04 12.09 3.39
N THR A 99 8.03 11.27 3.17
CA THR A 99 6.65 11.52 3.59
C THR A 99 6.07 10.43 4.48
N TYR A 100 6.90 9.44 4.90
CA TYR A 100 6.45 8.40 5.82
C TYR A 100 5.92 9.01 7.12
N PRO A 101 4.74 8.60 7.60
CA PRO A 101 4.09 9.24 8.71
C PRO A 101 4.86 9.01 10.02
N VAL A 102 5.12 10.09 10.71
CA VAL A 102 5.70 10.06 12.06
C VAL A 102 4.70 10.63 13.05
N GLN A 103 4.48 9.89 14.14
CA GLN A 103 3.61 10.38 15.20
C GLN A 103 4.29 11.52 15.97
N PRO A 104 3.65 12.68 16.15
CA PRO A 104 4.19 13.74 16.99
C PRO A 104 4.53 13.25 18.41
N PRO A 105 5.61 13.72 19.06
CA PRO A 105 6.48 14.83 18.61
C PRO A 105 7.63 14.42 17.69
N ASN A 106 7.69 13.18 17.21
CA ASN A 106 8.75 12.70 16.35
C ASN A 106 8.80 13.49 15.02
N GLN A 107 9.99 13.56 14.43
CA GLN A 107 10.23 14.17 13.13
C GLN A 107 10.69 13.13 12.12
N ILE A 108 10.53 13.42 10.82
CA ILE A 108 11.05 12.62 9.73
C ILE A 108 12.57 12.50 9.89
N ASP A 109 13.07 11.27 9.80
CA ASP A 109 14.52 11.00 9.81
C ASP A 109 15.11 11.34 8.43
N LYS A 110 15.70 12.54 8.34
CA LYS A 110 16.28 13.04 7.10
C LYS A 110 17.38 12.14 6.52
N ASN A 111 18.06 11.35 7.36
CA ASN A 111 19.08 10.42 6.87
C ASN A 111 18.42 9.26 6.13
N LEU A 112 17.31 8.72 6.64
CA LEU A 112 16.58 7.66 5.96
C LEU A 112 15.96 8.15 4.63
N ALA A 113 15.43 9.38 4.61
CA ALA A 113 14.96 10.01 3.37
C ALA A 113 16.10 10.17 2.35
N PHE A 114 17.30 10.57 2.81
CA PHE A 114 18.48 10.68 1.95
C PHE A 114 18.96 9.31 1.44
N HIS A 115 18.83 8.24 2.23
CA HIS A 115 19.11 6.87 1.75
C HIS A 115 18.17 6.46 0.62
N ASN A 116 16.86 6.79 0.69
CA ASN A 116 15.95 6.55 -0.43
C ASN A 116 16.38 7.33 -1.69
N LEU A 117 16.79 8.59 -1.55
CA LEU A 117 17.25 9.41 -2.69
C LEU A 117 18.50 8.79 -3.35
N THR A 118 19.52 8.44 -2.57
CA THR A 118 20.75 7.85 -3.10
C THR A 118 20.52 6.46 -3.68
N SER A 119 19.62 5.67 -3.09
CA SER A 119 19.24 4.36 -3.63
C SER A 119 18.53 4.48 -4.97
N ALA A 120 17.58 5.41 -5.09
CA ALA A 120 16.91 5.70 -6.35
C ALA A 120 17.89 6.20 -7.43
N ALA A 121 18.88 7.03 -7.05
CA ALA A 121 19.88 7.56 -7.99
C ALA A 121 20.74 6.44 -8.62
N VAL A 122 21.11 5.41 -7.86
CA VAL A 122 22.04 4.35 -8.32
C VAL A 122 21.35 3.11 -8.91
N ALA A 123 20.02 2.97 -8.77
CA ALA A 123 19.25 1.91 -9.41
C ALA A 123 19.26 2.04 -10.92
N THR A 124 19.14 0.93 -11.66
CA THR A 124 18.97 0.95 -13.11
C THR A 124 17.59 1.48 -13.46
N GLU A 125 16.56 0.98 -12.78
CA GLU A 125 15.19 1.47 -12.88
C GLU A 125 14.54 1.54 -11.50
N VAL A 126 13.63 2.51 -11.30
CA VAL A 126 12.93 2.72 -10.03
C VAL A 126 11.44 2.47 -10.26
N TRP A 127 10.89 1.55 -9.51
CA TRP A 127 9.48 1.21 -9.56
C TRP A 127 8.73 1.75 -8.36
N TRP A 128 7.55 2.28 -8.61
CA TRP A 128 6.70 2.90 -7.61
C TRP A 128 5.36 2.19 -7.53
N ASN A 129 4.86 2.02 -6.33
CA ASN A 129 3.56 1.41 -6.12
C ASN A 129 2.37 2.30 -6.53
N SER A 130 2.61 3.59 -6.83
CA SER A 130 1.60 4.53 -7.35
C SER A 130 2.25 5.77 -7.96
N LYS A 131 1.52 6.48 -8.82
CA LYS A 131 1.90 7.82 -9.28
C LYS A 131 1.98 8.80 -8.12
N PHE A 132 1.06 8.65 -7.15
CA PHE A 132 1.05 9.44 -5.93
C PHE A 132 2.37 9.32 -5.16
N ASN A 133 2.85 8.08 -4.90
CA ASN A 133 4.13 7.86 -4.20
C ASN A 133 5.31 8.50 -4.94
N LEU A 134 5.37 8.33 -6.27
CA LEU A 134 6.40 8.97 -7.11
C LEU A 134 6.36 10.50 -6.98
N SER A 135 5.17 11.10 -7.10
CA SER A 135 5.01 12.56 -7.02
C SER A 135 5.42 13.10 -5.66
N GLU A 136 4.93 12.49 -4.58
CA GLU A 136 5.29 12.84 -3.19
C GLU A 136 6.81 12.75 -2.95
N PHE A 137 7.44 11.70 -3.48
CA PHE A 137 8.89 11.55 -3.39
C PHE A 137 9.62 12.68 -4.11
N LEU A 138 9.29 12.95 -5.38
CA LEU A 138 9.99 13.97 -6.18
C LEU A 138 9.78 15.38 -5.61
N GLU A 139 8.57 15.73 -5.19
CA GLU A 139 8.26 17.02 -4.57
C GLU A 139 9.03 17.21 -3.26
N SER A 140 8.96 16.22 -2.36
CA SER A 140 9.62 16.28 -1.07
C SER A 140 11.14 16.23 -1.19
N ALA A 141 11.69 15.44 -2.11
CA ALA A 141 13.13 15.42 -2.39
C ALA A 141 13.59 16.78 -2.97
N THR A 142 12.83 17.38 -3.88
CA THR A 142 13.12 18.72 -4.43
C THR A 142 13.17 19.75 -3.30
N GLN A 143 12.19 19.76 -2.42
CA GLN A 143 12.16 20.65 -1.26
C GLN A 143 13.35 20.40 -0.31
N PHE A 144 13.66 19.13 -0.05
CA PHE A 144 14.77 18.74 0.82
C PHE A 144 16.12 19.25 0.33
N VAL A 145 16.38 19.12 -0.99
CA VAL A 145 17.69 19.52 -1.57
C VAL A 145 17.76 20.99 -1.95
N SER A 146 16.66 21.74 -1.89
CA SER A 146 16.60 23.16 -2.31
C SER A 146 17.57 24.07 -1.53
N ASN A 147 17.95 23.68 -0.32
CA ASN A 147 18.89 24.41 0.51
C ASN A 147 20.38 24.12 0.18
N TYR A 148 20.66 23.17 -0.72
CA TYR A 148 22.02 22.68 -1.06
C TYR A 148 22.33 23.00 -2.53
N ARG A 149 22.31 24.31 -2.88
CA ARG A 149 22.40 24.79 -4.28
C ARG A 149 23.77 24.58 -4.93
N GLU A 150 24.82 24.37 -4.12
CA GLU A 150 26.18 24.07 -4.59
C GLU A 150 26.31 22.65 -5.20
N TYR A 151 25.33 21.78 -4.98
CA TYR A 151 25.34 20.41 -5.51
C TYR A 151 24.35 20.26 -6.66
N ASN A 152 24.66 19.42 -7.62
CA ASN A 152 23.84 19.25 -8.83
C ASN A 152 22.64 18.29 -8.63
N PHE A 153 21.90 18.45 -7.53
CA PHE A 153 20.73 17.61 -7.23
C PHE A 153 19.61 17.63 -8.28
N PRO A 154 19.30 18.78 -8.96
CA PRO A 154 18.27 18.79 -9.98
C PRO A 154 18.51 17.82 -11.13
N GLN A 155 19.76 17.60 -11.55
CA GLN A 155 20.10 16.59 -12.56
C GLN A 155 19.76 15.19 -12.07
N TYR A 156 20.15 14.82 -10.85
CA TYR A 156 19.84 13.51 -10.27
C TYR A 156 18.33 13.26 -10.12
N LEU A 157 17.55 14.27 -9.73
CA LEU A 157 16.11 14.16 -9.66
C LEU A 157 15.47 13.95 -11.04
N ALA A 158 15.95 14.63 -12.08
CA ALA A 158 15.51 14.43 -13.45
C ALA A 158 15.86 13.02 -13.96
N GLU A 159 17.06 12.52 -13.64
CA GLU A 159 17.49 11.15 -13.97
C GLU A 159 16.62 10.11 -13.26
N ILE A 160 16.32 10.28 -11.96
CA ILE A 160 15.40 9.41 -11.21
C ILE A 160 14.03 9.41 -11.88
N GLN A 161 13.48 10.58 -12.19
CA GLN A 161 12.17 10.69 -12.84
C GLN A 161 12.15 9.97 -14.20
N SER A 162 13.20 10.10 -15.01
CA SER A 162 13.27 9.50 -16.36
C SER A 162 13.27 7.97 -16.34
N LYS A 163 13.85 7.37 -15.31
CA LYS A 163 13.93 5.91 -15.11
C LYS A 163 12.89 5.37 -14.12
N SER A 164 11.89 6.18 -13.73
CA SER A 164 10.79 5.78 -12.87
C SER A 164 9.64 5.17 -13.66
N ARG A 165 9.06 4.08 -13.14
CA ARG A 165 7.88 3.41 -13.66
C ARG A 165 6.89 3.14 -12.51
N VAL A 166 5.62 3.09 -12.84
CA VAL A 166 4.57 2.74 -11.86
C VAL A 166 4.13 1.30 -12.10
N HIS A 167 4.32 0.48 -11.07
CA HIS A 167 3.83 -0.90 -11.01
C HIS A 167 3.05 -1.08 -9.73
N TYR A 168 1.74 -1.15 -9.85
CA TYR A 168 0.86 -1.25 -8.69
C TYR A 168 1.13 -2.51 -7.86
N PRO A 169 1.02 -2.44 -6.52
CA PRO A 169 1.17 -3.61 -5.64
C PRO A 169 -0.07 -4.47 -5.80
N ALA A 170 -0.01 -5.41 -6.71
CA ALA A 170 -1.13 -6.24 -7.07
C ALA A 170 -1.63 -7.09 -5.89
N VAL A 171 -2.91 -7.37 -5.90
CA VAL A 171 -3.56 -8.29 -4.98
C VAL A 171 -3.70 -9.67 -5.64
N ASP A 172 -3.63 -10.72 -4.84
CA ASP A 172 -3.91 -12.08 -5.28
C ASP A 172 -5.04 -12.64 -4.43
N LEU A 173 -6.24 -12.62 -5.00
CA LEU A 173 -7.40 -13.14 -4.30
C LEU A 173 -8.46 -13.70 -5.26
N ALA A 174 -9.11 -14.77 -4.81
CA ALA A 174 -10.38 -15.23 -5.33
C ALA A 174 -11.47 -14.76 -4.34
N PRO A 175 -12.36 -13.83 -4.75
CA PRO A 175 -13.37 -13.32 -3.84
C PRO A 175 -14.30 -14.45 -3.37
N PRO A 176 -14.60 -14.56 -2.08
CA PRO A 176 -15.62 -15.50 -1.62
C PRO A 176 -17.01 -15.05 -2.11
N PRO A 177 -18.00 -15.94 -2.10
CA PRO A 177 -19.38 -15.57 -2.37
C PRO A 177 -19.84 -14.43 -1.45
N LEU A 178 -20.61 -13.50 -1.99
CA LEU A 178 -21.19 -12.42 -1.19
C LEU A 178 -22.10 -13.00 -0.10
N SER A 179 -21.92 -12.53 1.12
CA SER A 179 -22.68 -12.98 2.31
C SER A 179 -23.14 -11.75 3.11
N ARG A 180 -24.06 -10.97 2.52
CA ARG A 180 -24.55 -9.73 3.14
C ARG A 180 -25.35 -10.01 4.42
N MET A 181 -25.15 -9.15 5.41
CA MET A 181 -25.89 -9.15 6.65
C MET A 181 -27.30 -8.56 6.46
N ALA A 182 -28.20 -8.84 7.41
CA ALA A 182 -29.55 -8.24 7.38
C ALA A 182 -29.54 -6.71 7.60
N ALA A 183 -28.52 -6.20 8.30
CA ALA A 183 -28.29 -4.78 8.49
C ALA A 183 -27.09 -4.33 7.66
N PRO A 184 -27.11 -3.11 7.06
CA PRO A 184 -25.99 -2.57 6.34
C PRO A 184 -24.71 -2.62 7.17
N THR A 185 -23.63 -3.17 6.61
CA THR A 185 -22.40 -3.44 7.34
C THR A 185 -21.26 -2.57 6.82
N ILE A 186 -20.65 -1.81 7.73
CA ILE A 186 -19.54 -0.92 7.47
C ILE A 186 -18.23 -1.63 7.86
N CYS A 187 -17.27 -1.71 6.96
CA CYS A 187 -15.95 -2.28 7.23
C CYS A 187 -14.87 -1.21 7.31
N TRP A 188 -13.99 -1.34 8.27
CA TRP A 188 -12.71 -0.65 8.35
C TRP A 188 -11.63 -1.71 8.59
N ALA A 189 -10.72 -1.88 7.61
CA ALA A 189 -9.68 -2.90 7.67
C ALA A 189 -8.30 -2.27 7.46
N ALA A 190 -7.56 -2.12 8.55
CA ALA A 190 -6.21 -1.56 8.57
C ALA A 190 -5.49 -1.97 9.87
N ARG A 191 -4.16 -1.84 9.91
CA ARG A 191 -3.41 -1.92 11.17
C ARG A 191 -3.91 -0.85 12.12
N TRP A 192 -4.01 -1.17 13.41
CA TRP A 192 -4.50 -0.24 14.42
C TRP A 192 -3.45 0.80 14.78
N GLU A 193 -3.13 1.67 13.83
CA GLU A 193 -2.10 2.69 13.92
C GLU A 193 -2.67 4.11 13.74
N TYR A 194 -1.93 5.09 14.22
CA TYR A 194 -2.34 6.50 14.20
C TYR A 194 -2.59 7.04 12.79
N ASP A 195 -1.76 6.64 11.83
CA ASP A 195 -1.81 7.08 10.43
C ASP A 195 -3.02 6.53 9.66
N LYS A 196 -3.67 5.47 10.17
CA LYS A 196 -4.91 4.93 9.59
C LYS A 196 -6.17 5.67 10.04
N GLY A 197 -6.02 6.66 10.94
CA GLY A 197 -7.05 7.60 11.34
C GLY A 197 -8.26 7.00 12.08
N PRO A 198 -8.08 6.01 12.97
CA PRO A 198 -9.21 5.35 13.64
C PRO A 198 -10.10 6.28 14.43
N GLN A 199 -9.55 7.40 14.94
CA GLN A 199 -10.33 8.39 15.69
C GLN A 199 -11.43 9.04 14.85
N LEU A 200 -11.11 9.34 13.57
CA LEU A 200 -12.07 9.91 12.62
C LEU A 200 -13.18 8.90 12.32
N PHE A 201 -12.80 7.65 12.05
CA PHE A 201 -13.73 6.57 11.79
C PHE A 201 -14.72 6.36 12.95
N PHE A 202 -14.19 6.16 14.15
CA PHE A 202 -15.05 5.92 15.31
C PHE A 202 -15.94 7.12 15.67
N ARG A 203 -15.46 8.35 15.46
CA ARG A 203 -16.30 9.53 15.65
C ARG A 203 -17.47 9.57 14.66
N ALA A 204 -17.24 9.20 13.40
CA ALA A 204 -18.32 9.10 12.42
C ALA A 204 -19.36 8.02 12.84
N LEU A 205 -18.91 6.87 13.32
CA LEU A 205 -19.81 5.82 13.83
C LEU A 205 -20.56 6.27 15.10
N GLU A 206 -19.94 7.03 16.00
CA GLU A 206 -20.62 7.61 17.17
C GLU A 206 -21.75 8.59 16.76
N ILE A 207 -21.60 9.29 15.63
CA ILE A 207 -22.65 10.16 15.07
C ILE A 207 -23.80 9.30 14.55
N LEU A 208 -23.53 8.26 13.74
CA LEU A 208 -24.56 7.34 13.25
C LEU A 208 -25.32 6.67 14.40
N TYR A 209 -24.60 6.24 15.44
CA TYR A 209 -25.19 5.62 16.63
C TYR A 209 -26.15 6.59 17.34
N ARG A 210 -25.74 7.84 17.56
CA ARG A 210 -26.60 8.87 18.19
C ARG A 210 -27.82 9.21 17.35
N ASP A 211 -27.70 9.14 16.02
CA ASP A 211 -28.78 9.37 15.09
C ASP A 211 -29.70 8.13 14.93
N SER A 212 -29.46 7.07 15.73
CA SER A 212 -30.22 5.82 15.71
C SER A 212 -30.24 5.15 14.32
N VAL A 213 -29.18 5.29 13.54
CA VAL A 213 -29.02 4.61 12.26
C VAL A 213 -28.80 3.11 12.52
N ASN A 214 -29.50 2.24 11.80
CA ASN A 214 -29.29 0.81 11.89
C ASN A 214 -28.12 0.38 11.01
N PHE A 215 -27.04 -0.13 11.63
CA PHE A 215 -25.85 -0.65 10.93
C PHE A 215 -25.13 -1.70 11.78
N LYS A 216 -24.27 -2.49 11.11
CA LYS A 216 -23.22 -3.31 11.75
C LYS A 216 -21.85 -2.80 11.37
N VAL A 217 -20.82 -3.18 12.12
CA VAL A 217 -19.46 -2.78 11.82
C VAL A 217 -18.47 -3.95 11.94
N ASN A 218 -17.59 -4.06 10.93
CA ASN A 218 -16.40 -4.91 10.92
C ASN A 218 -15.16 -4.04 11.11
N VAL A 219 -14.50 -4.14 12.27
CA VAL A 219 -13.22 -3.47 12.54
C VAL A 219 -12.15 -4.54 12.53
N MET A 220 -11.46 -4.66 11.40
CA MET A 220 -10.48 -5.72 11.17
C MET A 220 -9.07 -5.15 11.11
N GLY A 221 -8.11 -5.88 11.68
CA GLY A 221 -6.70 -5.52 11.62
C GLY A 221 -5.93 -5.87 12.88
N GLU A 222 -4.62 -5.88 12.73
CA GLU A 222 -3.70 -6.17 13.80
C GLU A 222 -3.58 -4.98 14.76
N PRO A 223 -3.70 -5.19 16.08
CA PRO A 223 -3.40 -4.17 17.06
C PRO A 223 -1.95 -3.69 16.92
N GLY A 224 -1.76 -2.38 16.88
CA GLY A 224 -0.42 -1.78 16.85
C GLY A 224 0.32 -1.94 18.17
N SER A 225 1.60 -1.56 18.17
CA SER A 225 2.47 -1.58 19.37
C SER A 225 2.00 -0.64 20.49
N TYR A 226 1.16 0.32 20.17
CA TYR A 226 0.54 1.24 21.13
C TYR A 226 -0.99 1.08 21.11
N GLU A 227 -1.55 0.80 22.28
CA GLU A 227 -3.00 0.76 22.42
C GLU A 227 -3.59 2.16 22.25
N LEU A 228 -4.31 2.37 21.15
CA LEU A 228 -5.05 3.60 20.92
C LEU A 228 -6.37 3.55 21.70
N LYS A 229 -6.51 4.42 22.72
CA LYS A 229 -7.69 4.50 23.61
C LYS A 229 -9.02 4.60 22.86
N CYS A 230 -9.02 5.08 21.60
CA CYS A 230 -10.23 5.17 20.78
C CYS A 230 -10.86 3.80 20.48
N PHE A 231 -10.07 2.73 20.35
CA PHE A 231 -10.60 1.38 20.13
C PHE A 231 -11.38 0.86 21.33
N ALA A 232 -10.82 0.96 22.55
CA ALA A 232 -11.50 0.52 23.75
C ALA A 232 -12.81 1.32 23.98
N ARG A 233 -12.77 2.63 23.76
CA ARG A 233 -13.96 3.50 23.85
C ARG A 233 -15.02 3.11 22.80
N ALA A 234 -14.62 2.94 21.54
CA ALA A 234 -15.54 2.59 20.46
C ALA A 234 -16.18 1.21 20.71
N LYS A 235 -15.39 0.24 21.18
CA LYS A 235 -15.92 -1.10 21.52
C LYS A 235 -17.00 -1.02 22.60
N ALA A 236 -16.78 -0.21 23.63
CA ALA A 236 -17.77 0.00 24.70
C ALA A 236 -19.03 0.74 24.23
N THR A 237 -18.89 1.72 23.31
CA THR A 237 -20.01 2.53 22.80
C THR A 237 -20.85 1.80 21.79
N LEU A 238 -20.21 1.07 20.85
CA LEU A 238 -20.89 0.44 19.70
C LEU A 238 -21.57 -0.88 20.07
N GLY A 239 -21.06 -1.60 21.10
CA GLY A 239 -21.74 -2.77 21.67
C GLY A 239 -22.25 -3.76 20.60
N ASP A 240 -23.58 -3.92 20.54
CA ASP A 240 -24.26 -4.86 19.64
C ASP A 240 -24.17 -4.48 18.15
N HIS A 241 -23.68 -3.28 17.79
CA HIS A 241 -23.39 -2.94 16.40
C HIS A 241 -22.14 -3.65 15.86
N ILE A 242 -21.27 -4.16 16.74
CA ILE A 242 -20.03 -4.83 16.34
C ILE A 242 -20.37 -6.27 15.84
N ASN A 243 -19.95 -6.57 14.61
CA ASN A 243 -19.98 -7.92 14.05
C ASN A 243 -18.60 -8.58 14.14
N ARG A 244 -17.52 -7.92 13.63
CA ARG A 244 -16.15 -8.41 13.74
C ARG A 244 -15.26 -7.37 14.39
N TRP A 245 -14.29 -7.84 15.21
CA TRP A 245 -13.39 -6.95 15.92
C TRP A 245 -12.00 -7.57 16.09
N GLY A 246 -10.96 -6.89 15.56
CA GLY A 246 -9.58 -7.30 15.74
C GLY A 246 -8.98 -8.05 14.55
N TYR A 247 -7.83 -8.66 14.81
CA TYR A 247 -7.10 -9.45 13.82
C TYR A 247 -7.92 -10.68 13.40
N GLN A 248 -7.97 -10.91 12.10
CA GLN A 248 -8.62 -12.09 11.55
C GLN A 248 -7.59 -13.22 11.43
N PRO A 249 -7.82 -14.40 12.04
CA PRO A 249 -6.80 -15.45 12.15
C PRO A 249 -6.29 -15.97 10.81
N THR A 250 -7.19 -16.03 9.81
CA THR A 250 -6.83 -16.51 8.47
C THR A 250 -7.15 -15.49 7.40
N ARG A 251 -6.48 -15.61 6.24
CA ARG A 251 -6.80 -14.83 5.05
C ARG A 251 -8.26 -15.02 4.64
N GLN A 252 -8.79 -16.24 4.76
CA GLN A 252 -10.18 -16.57 4.45
C GLN A 252 -11.16 -15.82 5.36
N ASP A 253 -10.90 -15.76 6.67
CA ASP A 253 -11.74 -15.01 7.61
C ASP A 253 -11.75 -13.51 7.30
N TYR A 254 -10.60 -12.97 6.90
CA TYR A 254 -10.48 -11.58 6.48
C TYR A 254 -11.30 -11.29 5.21
N LEU A 255 -11.17 -12.12 4.18
CA LEU A 255 -11.93 -11.97 2.93
C LEU A 255 -13.44 -12.19 3.16
N ALA A 256 -13.81 -13.12 4.03
CA ALA A 256 -15.22 -13.29 4.43
C ALA A 256 -15.76 -12.03 5.10
N GLY A 257 -14.98 -11.39 5.98
CA GLY A 257 -15.36 -10.11 6.60
C GLY A 257 -15.52 -8.96 5.59
N LEU A 258 -14.73 -8.94 4.50
CA LEU A 258 -14.92 -7.99 3.40
C LEU A 258 -16.20 -8.31 2.60
N ALA A 259 -16.45 -9.57 2.27
CA ALA A 259 -17.62 -10.00 1.51
C ALA A 259 -18.95 -9.86 2.28
N GLU A 260 -18.91 -9.82 3.62
CA GLU A 260 -20.07 -9.50 4.46
C GLU A 260 -20.41 -8.01 4.46
N SER A 261 -19.46 -7.15 4.04
CA SER A 261 -19.55 -5.69 4.23
C SER A 261 -20.14 -5.01 3.00
N ASP A 262 -21.12 -4.13 3.20
CA ASP A 262 -21.70 -3.31 2.16
C ASP A 262 -20.80 -2.13 1.81
N PHE A 263 -20.19 -1.53 2.82
CA PHE A 263 -19.32 -0.36 2.70
C PHE A 263 -17.94 -0.65 3.25
N PHE A 264 -16.91 -0.24 2.50
CA PHE A 264 -15.54 -0.24 2.98
C PHE A 264 -15.06 1.19 3.18
N VAL A 265 -14.71 1.54 4.41
CA VAL A 265 -14.29 2.90 4.78
C VAL A 265 -12.80 2.96 5.00
N SER A 266 -12.12 3.89 4.35
CA SER A 266 -10.80 4.32 4.76
C SER A 266 -10.82 5.72 5.36
N THR A 267 -10.07 5.89 6.45
CA THR A 267 -9.85 7.18 7.12
C THR A 267 -8.38 7.54 7.20
N ALA A 268 -7.56 6.90 6.38
CA ALA A 268 -6.12 7.03 6.42
C ALA A 268 -5.66 8.49 6.24
N LYS A 269 -4.69 8.88 7.07
CA LYS A 269 -3.94 10.12 6.97
C LYS A 269 -2.74 9.95 6.05
N HIS A 270 -2.31 8.70 5.89
CA HIS A 270 -1.20 8.32 5.04
C HIS A 270 -1.46 6.96 4.41
N GLU A 271 -1.36 6.91 3.07
CA GLU A 271 -1.52 5.70 2.27
C GLU A 271 -0.88 5.92 0.90
N PHE A 272 0.03 5.06 0.51
CA PHE A 272 0.71 5.16 -0.79
C PHE A 272 -0.03 4.44 -1.92
N PHE A 273 -0.93 3.53 -1.61
CA PHE A 273 -1.77 2.86 -2.61
C PHE A 273 -3.16 2.52 -2.04
N GLY A 274 -3.26 1.56 -1.13
CA GLY A 274 -4.54 1.12 -0.55
C GLY A 274 -4.94 -0.28 -1.00
N ILE A 275 -4.08 -1.26 -0.76
CA ILE A 275 -4.33 -2.68 -1.07
C ILE A 275 -5.69 -3.14 -0.52
N SER A 276 -6.03 -2.76 0.73
CA SER A 276 -7.30 -3.13 1.35
C SER A 276 -8.54 -2.56 0.65
N VAL A 277 -8.40 -1.42 -0.04
CA VAL A 277 -9.48 -0.87 -0.89
C VAL A 277 -9.70 -1.78 -2.09
N CYS A 278 -8.61 -2.18 -2.76
CA CYS A 278 -8.71 -3.09 -3.91
C CYS A 278 -9.34 -4.42 -3.50
N GLU A 279 -8.92 -5.00 -2.39
CA GLU A 279 -9.47 -6.25 -1.85
C GLU A 279 -10.96 -6.10 -1.52
N ALA A 280 -11.36 -5.00 -0.89
CA ALA A 280 -12.75 -4.75 -0.53
C ALA A 280 -13.66 -4.59 -1.76
N VAL A 281 -13.21 -3.82 -2.78
CA VAL A 281 -13.95 -3.66 -4.03
C VAL A 281 -14.09 -5.01 -4.75
N LEU A 282 -13.02 -5.78 -4.87
CA LEU A 282 -13.06 -7.12 -5.46
C LEU A 282 -13.97 -8.08 -4.69
N CYS A 283 -14.10 -7.91 -3.36
CA CYS A 283 -15.08 -8.61 -2.53
C CYS A 283 -16.48 -7.99 -2.56
N GLY A 284 -16.72 -6.99 -3.41
CA GLY A 284 -18.03 -6.39 -3.66
C GLY A 284 -18.45 -5.31 -2.66
N ALA A 285 -17.58 -4.75 -1.86
CA ALA A 285 -17.92 -3.64 -0.98
C ALA A 285 -17.89 -2.29 -1.73
N PHE A 286 -18.80 -1.38 -1.39
CA PHE A 286 -18.81 -0.01 -1.88
C PHE A 286 -17.73 0.80 -1.14
N PRO A 287 -16.70 1.32 -1.82
CA PRO A 287 -15.63 2.07 -1.16
C PRO A 287 -16.07 3.48 -0.79
N VAL A 288 -15.73 3.91 0.44
CA VAL A 288 -15.96 5.26 0.99
C VAL A 288 -14.64 5.81 1.47
N LEU A 289 -14.07 6.76 0.73
CA LEU A 289 -12.66 7.14 0.83
C LEU A 289 -12.50 8.65 1.01
N PRO A 290 -11.42 9.13 1.67
CA PRO A 290 -11.10 10.54 1.64
C PRO A 290 -10.54 10.94 0.26
N LYS A 291 -10.95 12.09 -0.29
CA LYS A 291 -10.46 12.57 -1.60
C LYS A 291 -9.03 13.11 -1.50
N ARG A 292 -8.09 12.24 -1.22
CA ARG A 292 -6.66 12.54 -1.07
C ARG A 292 -5.80 11.28 -1.17
N LEU A 293 -4.47 11.45 -1.09
CA LEU A 293 -3.49 10.36 -1.16
C LEU A 293 -3.58 9.62 -2.49
N ALA A 294 -3.32 8.32 -2.51
CA ALA A 294 -3.44 7.51 -3.71
C ALA A 294 -4.89 7.15 -4.09
N TYR A 295 -5.89 7.47 -3.27
CA TYR A 295 -7.26 7.00 -3.51
C TYR A 295 -7.91 7.51 -4.80
N PRO A 296 -7.74 8.79 -5.25
CA PRO A 296 -8.22 9.22 -6.55
C PRO A 296 -7.61 8.42 -7.70
N GLU A 297 -6.32 8.06 -7.61
CA GLU A 297 -5.62 7.23 -8.59
C GLU A 297 -6.15 5.79 -8.57
N VAL A 298 -6.26 5.16 -7.40
CA VAL A 298 -6.76 3.80 -7.23
C VAL A 298 -8.19 3.66 -7.74
N MET A 299 -9.03 4.66 -7.47
CA MET A 299 -10.40 4.73 -7.98
C MET A 299 -10.48 5.17 -9.45
N GLN A 300 -9.34 5.47 -10.10
CA GLN A 300 -9.29 5.92 -11.50
C GLN A 300 -10.22 7.12 -11.74
N LEU A 301 -10.21 8.10 -10.83
CA LEU A 301 -11.16 9.22 -10.84
C LEU A 301 -11.02 10.10 -12.08
N GLU A 302 -9.83 10.21 -12.68
CA GLU A 302 -9.59 10.94 -13.94
C GLU A 302 -10.30 10.27 -15.12
N GLU A 303 -10.33 8.93 -15.16
CA GLU A 303 -10.96 8.15 -16.22
C GLU A 303 -12.47 8.02 -16.00
N TYR A 304 -12.91 7.98 -14.73
CA TYR A 304 -14.28 7.77 -14.29
C TYR A 304 -14.75 8.85 -13.31
N PRO A 305 -15.03 10.10 -13.75
CA PRO A 305 -15.41 11.21 -12.87
C PRO A 305 -16.68 10.95 -12.03
N GLN A 306 -17.58 10.08 -12.49
CA GLN A 306 -18.78 9.67 -11.73
C GLN A 306 -18.45 8.95 -10.41
N ARG A 307 -17.21 8.47 -10.23
CA ARG A 307 -16.73 7.86 -8.98
C ARG A 307 -16.50 8.87 -7.85
N GLU A 308 -16.74 10.15 -8.10
CA GLU A 308 -16.75 11.20 -7.06
C GLU A 308 -17.67 10.84 -5.89
N GLN A 309 -18.75 10.10 -6.11
CA GLN A 309 -19.66 9.61 -5.08
C GLN A 309 -19.02 8.72 -3.99
N HIS A 310 -17.84 8.18 -4.26
CA HIS A 310 -17.08 7.37 -3.31
C HIS A 310 -16.23 8.19 -2.32
N PHE A 311 -16.22 9.51 -2.47
CA PHE A 311 -15.32 10.36 -1.69
C PHE A 311 -16.07 11.27 -0.71
N TYR A 312 -15.51 11.39 0.50
CA TYR A 312 -15.96 12.35 1.50
C TYR A 312 -14.92 13.46 1.71
N SER A 313 -15.36 14.60 2.29
CA SER A 313 -14.53 15.81 2.40
C SER A 313 -13.50 15.83 3.55
N GLY A 314 -13.31 14.72 4.26
CA GLY A 314 -12.16 14.56 5.13
C GLY A 314 -12.38 14.72 6.65
N ASP A 315 -13.57 15.10 7.14
CA ASP A 315 -13.90 15.08 8.56
C ASP A 315 -14.92 13.98 8.95
N ALA A 316 -15.14 13.82 10.25
CA ALA A 316 -16.02 12.76 10.75
C ALA A 316 -17.51 13.05 10.50
N GLU A 317 -17.88 14.30 10.52
CA GLU A 317 -19.22 14.80 10.26
C GLU A 317 -19.62 14.54 8.78
N ALA A 318 -18.73 14.86 7.85
CA ALA A 318 -18.95 14.60 6.42
C ALA A 318 -18.98 13.09 6.12
N LEU A 319 -18.10 12.30 6.74
CA LEU A 319 -18.13 10.84 6.60
C LEU A 319 -19.43 10.25 7.14
N ALA A 320 -19.90 10.71 8.31
CA ALA A 320 -21.14 10.23 8.90
C ALA A 320 -22.37 10.59 8.03
N LEU A 321 -22.38 11.81 7.47
CA LEU A 321 -23.44 12.24 6.56
C LEU A 321 -23.49 11.37 5.30
N LEU A 322 -22.34 11.17 4.63
CA LEU A 322 -22.26 10.33 3.45
C LEU A 322 -22.69 8.88 3.75
N LEU A 323 -22.19 8.29 4.85
CA LEU A 323 -22.59 6.94 5.24
C LEU A 323 -24.08 6.81 5.50
N LYS A 324 -24.71 7.83 6.12
CA LYS A 324 -26.15 7.85 6.37
C LYS A 324 -26.96 7.87 5.05
N GLU A 325 -26.53 8.67 4.09
CA GLU A 325 -27.13 8.72 2.74
C GLU A 325 -26.96 7.39 1.99
N LEU A 326 -25.76 6.82 2.02
CA LEU A 326 -25.46 5.54 1.36
C LEU A 326 -26.23 4.37 1.99
N ILE A 327 -26.39 4.35 3.33
CA ILE A 327 -27.23 3.37 4.01
C ILE A 327 -28.71 3.50 3.60
N GLN A 328 -29.22 4.71 3.42
CA GLN A 328 -30.58 4.93 2.93
C GLN A 328 -30.73 4.44 1.48
N GLN A 329 -29.76 4.71 0.61
CA GLN A 329 -29.73 4.22 -0.76
C GLN A 329 -29.65 2.69 -0.81
N GLN A 330 -28.84 2.06 0.03
CA GLN A 330 -28.75 0.60 0.14
C GLN A 330 -30.09 -0.01 0.54
N ASN A 331 -30.78 0.57 1.53
CA ASN A 331 -32.09 0.10 1.97
C ASN A 331 -33.19 0.30 0.91
N ALA A 332 -33.00 1.25 0.00
CA ALA A 332 -33.92 1.54 -1.13
C ALA A 332 -33.52 0.81 -2.43
N ASP A 333 -32.45 -0.01 -2.41
CA ASP A 333 -31.88 -0.69 -3.59
C ASP A 333 -31.47 0.29 -4.71
N THR A 334 -30.92 1.44 -4.33
CA THR A 334 -30.49 2.52 -5.25
C THR A 334 -29.02 2.92 -5.05
N LEU A 335 -28.25 2.15 -4.28
CA LEU A 335 -26.85 2.46 -3.97
C LEU A 335 -25.97 2.51 -5.21
N TRP A 336 -26.14 1.55 -6.10
CA TRP A 336 -25.31 1.43 -7.29
C TRP A 336 -25.98 2.13 -8.49
N GLN A 337 -25.35 3.23 -8.95
CA GLN A 337 -25.82 3.99 -10.13
C GLN A 337 -25.54 3.25 -11.44
N ALA A 338 -24.55 2.36 -11.44
CA ALA A 338 -24.20 1.41 -12.50
C ALA A 338 -24.06 0.01 -11.87
N PRO A 339 -24.10 -1.07 -12.65
CA PRO A 339 -23.88 -2.41 -12.12
C PRO A 339 -22.59 -2.48 -11.29
N GLN A 340 -22.67 -3.07 -10.11
CA GLN A 340 -21.50 -3.27 -9.23
C GLN A 340 -20.33 -3.95 -9.96
N SER A 341 -20.62 -4.87 -10.87
CA SER A 341 -19.62 -5.54 -11.70
C SER A 341 -18.75 -4.59 -12.51
N GLU A 342 -19.28 -3.45 -12.98
CA GLU A 342 -18.48 -2.47 -13.73
C GLU A 342 -17.33 -1.88 -12.91
N LEU A 343 -17.56 -1.64 -11.62
CA LEU A 343 -16.48 -1.22 -10.72
C LEU A 343 -15.50 -2.37 -10.50
N ILE A 344 -15.99 -3.56 -10.19
CA ILE A 344 -15.18 -4.75 -9.93
C ILE A 344 -14.28 -5.05 -11.14
N ASP A 345 -14.82 -5.07 -12.35
CA ASP A 345 -14.09 -5.36 -13.60
C ASP A 345 -12.91 -4.38 -13.80
N THR A 346 -13.08 -3.09 -13.44
CA THR A 346 -11.99 -2.13 -13.55
C THR A 346 -10.89 -2.34 -12.49
N PHE A 347 -11.20 -3.01 -11.37
CA PHE A 347 -10.24 -3.36 -10.32
C PHE A 347 -9.48 -4.67 -10.59
N GLU A 348 -9.92 -5.49 -11.56
CA GLU A 348 -9.18 -6.66 -12.00
C GLU A 348 -7.76 -6.32 -12.51
N ARG A 349 -7.55 -5.09 -13.01
CA ARG A 349 -6.22 -4.57 -13.36
C ARG A 349 -5.22 -4.61 -12.20
N TYR A 350 -5.69 -4.66 -10.97
CA TYR A 350 -4.86 -4.77 -9.76
C TYR A 350 -4.69 -6.22 -9.28
N GLN A 351 -5.21 -7.21 -10.01
CA GLN A 351 -4.96 -8.61 -9.72
C GLN A 351 -3.55 -9.01 -10.16
N MET A 352 -2.88 -9.84 -9.35
CA MET A 352 -1.51 -10.29 -9.64
C MET A 352 -1.43 -11.05 -10.97
N SER A 353 -2.46 -11.82 -11.32
CA SER A 353 -2.56 -12.51 -12.60
C SER A 353 -2.45 -11.57 -13.82
N GLN A 354 -2.87 -10.32 -13.69
CA GLN A 354 -2.77 -9.29 -14.73
C GLN A 354 -1.43 -8.54 -14.65
N CYS A 355 -0.96 -8.23 -13.44
CA CYS A 355 0.22 -7.40 -13.22
C CYS A 355 1.53 -8.15 -13.48
N ALA A 356 1.61 -9.44 -13.12
CA ALA A 356 2.84 -10.22 -13.16
C ALA A 356 3.45 -10.29 -14.58
N ALA A 357 2.62 -10.53 -15.59
CA ALA A 357 3.08 -10.61 -16.97
C ALA A 357 3.73 -9.31 -17.47
N ASN A 358 3.18 -8.15 -17.07
CA ASN A 358 3.73 -6.84 -17.42
C ASN A 358 5.03 -6.57 -16.66
N MET A 359 5.09 -6.87 -15.38
CA MET A 359 6.30 -6.72 -14.57
C MET A 359 7.42 -7.62 -15.10
N ASP A 360 7.12 -8.87 -15.45
CA ASP A 360 8.09 -9.80 -16.03
C ASP A 360 8.64 -9.29 -17.37
N ALA A 361 7.78 -8.73 -18.23
CA ALA A 361 8.21 -8.16 -19.51
C ALA A 361 9.15 -6.96 -19.33
N GLU A 362 8.90 -6.12 -18.33
CA GLU A 362 9.80 -5.00 -18.01
C GLU A 362 11.16 -5.49 -17.49
N LEU A 363 11.22 -6.57 -16.70
CA LEU A 363 12.50 -7.15 -16.28
C LEU A 363 13.30 -7.71 -17.48
N GLU A 364 12.62 -8.37 -18.44
CA GLU A 364 13.26 -8.85 -19.66
C GLU A 364 13.88 -7.70 -20.47
N ARG A 365 13.15 -6.59 -20.64
CA ARG A 365 13.65 -5.41 -21.36
C ARG A 365 14.96 -4.87 -20.75
N LEU A 366 15.10 -4.91 -19.43
CA LEU A 366 16.29 -4.41 -18.73
C LEU A 366 17.52 -5.31 -18.91
N THR A 367 17.33 -6.57 -19.30
CA THR A 367 18.43 -7.51 -19.52
C THR A 367 18.86 -7.62 -20.99
N GLU A 368 18.10 -7.03 -21.93
CA GLU A 368 18.41 -7.01 -23.36
C GLU A 368 19.30 -5.81 -23.77
N THR A 369 19.52 -4.85 -22.86
CA THR A 369 20.35 -3.66 -23.06
C THR A 369 21.74 -3.85 -22.47
#